data_7822d3bf43a20c58424cfddc5560549c
#
_entry.id   7822d3bf43a20c58424cfddc5560549c
#
_cell.length_a   1.000
_cell.length_b   1.000
_cell.length_c   1.000
_cell.angle_alpha   90.00
_cell.angle_beta   90.00
_cell.angle_gamma   90.00
#
_symmetry.space_group_name_H-M   'P 1'
#
loop_
_entity.id
_entity.type
_entity.pdbx_description
1 polymer ?
#
loop_
_entity_poly.entity_id
_entity_poly.type
_entity_poly.pdbx_seq_one_letter_code
_entity_poly.pdbx_strand_id
1 'polypeptide(L)'
;ELSRYQLKTAVLEKELDVACGNSSRNTGMLHAGFTYKPGSLKAECAVEGNQEFDQVAKELGVPFKRTGKLVVGFTDHDRENILKYKAIGEQNGVKGMRMIDKDEINRIDPNAGGEFAMYVPSSGILDPMQYTIGLAENACQNGVRFHFGQKVTGITRDEAKDVWVVKTEQDTFETKWVINCAGMYASEISEMLGYPNYPVKGF
;
A
#
# COMPACT_ATOMS: atom_id res chain seq x y z
N GLU A 1 -12.53 3.32 -5.18
CA GLU A 1 -13.65 2.43 -4.80
C GLU A 1 -14.90 3.21 -4.37
N LEU A 2 -14.82 4.16 -3.43
CA LEU A 2 -16.02 4.89 -2.94
C LEU A 2 -16.74 5.67 -4.05
N SER A 3 -16.06 6.10 -5.09
CA SER A 3 -16.65 6.79 -6.23
C SER A 3 -17.60 5.92 -7.08
N ARG A 4 -17.58 4.59 -6.89
CA ARG A 4 -18.55 3.67 -7.52
C ARG A 4 -19.95 3.74 -6.90
N TYR A 5 -20.09 4.44 -5.79
CA TYR A 5 -21.35 4.59 -5.07
C TYR A 5 -21.87 6.03 -5.18
N GLN A 6 -23.17 6.23 -4.99
CA GLN A 6 -23.78 7.57 -4.98
C GLN A 6 -23.47 8.32 -3.68
N LEU A 7 -22.20 8.57 -3.44
CA LEU A 7 -21.68 9.26 -2.26
C LEU A 7 -21.04 10.60 -2.65
N LYS A 8 -21.25 11.62 -1.81
CA LYS A 8 -20.46 12.85 -1.88
C LYS A 8 -19.21 12.63 -1.04
N THR A 9 -18.11 12.37 -1.71
CA THR A 9 -16.83 12.05 -1.06
C THR A 9 -15.86 13.21 -1.21
N ALA A 10 -15.17 13.54 -0.11
CA ALA A 10 -14.06 14.49 -0.11
C ALA A 10 -12.82 13.87 0.56
N VAL A 11 -11.65 14.29 0.10
CA VAL A 11 -10.35 13.97 0.70
C VAL A 11 -9.78 15.27 1.26
N LEU A 12 -9.43 15.27 2.54
CA LEU A 12 -8.71 16.36 3.20
C LEU A 12 -7.24 15.98 3.29
N GLU A 13 -6.38 16.72 2.63
CA GLU A 13 -4.93 16.52 2.63
C GLU A 13 -4.23 17.75 3.24
N LYS A 14 -3.33 17.54 4.18
CA LYS A 14 -2.59 18.61 4.85
C LYS A 14 -1.56 19.27 3.94
N GLU A 15 -1.01 18.53 3.01
CA GLU A 15 -0.02 19.03 2.05
C GLU A 15 -0.72 19.77 0.88
N LEU A 16 0.09 20.39 0.02
CA LEU A 16 -0.43 21.17 -1.13
C LEU A 16 -0.74 20.29 -2.34
N ASP A 17 -0.40 19.00 -2.28
CA ASP A 17 -0.65 18.03 -3.36
C ASP A 17 -0.65 16.61 -2.82
N VAL A 18 -1.08 15.66 -3.64
CA VAL A 18 -0.94 14.22 -3.37
C VAL A 18 0.52 13.77 -3.47
N ALA A 19 0.81 12.57 -2.98
CA ALA A 19 2.15 11.98 -3.02
C ALA A 19 3.27 12.79 -2.29
N CYS A 20 2.95 13.74 -1.45
CA CYS A 20 3.95 14.49 -0.67
C CYS A 20 4.53 13.70 0.51
N GLY A 21 3.93 12.57 0.89
CA GLY A 21 4.36 11.70 1.99
C GLY A 21 5.11 10.44 1.54
N ASN A 22 4.96 9.35 2.29
CA ASN A 22 5.64 8.08 2.07
C ASN A 22 5.26 7.38 0.76
N SER A 23 4.08 7.67 0.20
CA SER A 23 3.59 7.04 -1.03
C SER A 23 4.50 7.28 -2.24
N SER A 24 5.24 8.40 -2.29
CA SER A 24 6.21 8.69 -3.33
C SER A 24 7.67 8.45 -2.91
N ARG A 25 7.93 8.18 -1.62
CA ARG A 25 9.28 8.05 -1.04
C ARG A 25 9.53 6.64 -0.56
N ASN A 26 9.40 5.69 -1.48
CA ASN A 26 9.64 4.25 -1.25
C ASN A 26 10.35 3.63 -2.46
N THR A 27 10.67 2.35 -2.37
CA THR A 27 11.43 1.65 -3.42
C THR A 27 10.62 1.30 -4.66
N GLY A 28 9.32 1.57 -4.69
CA GLY A 28 8.45 1.20 -5.80
C GLY A 28 8.31 -0.31 -6.01
N MET A 29 8.57 -1.10 -5.00
CA MET A 29 8.49 -2.55 -5.12
C MET A 29 7.04 -3.03 -5.08
N LEU A 30 6.63 -3.76 -6.10
CA LEU A 30 5.37 -4.50 -6.14
C LEU A 30 5.57 -5.84 -5.41
N HIS A 31 5.18 -5.85 -4.13
CA HIS A 31 5.33 -7.00 -3.25
C HIS A 31 4.37 -8.14 -3.60
N ALA A 32 4.86 -9.39 -3.57
CA ALA A 32 4.04 -10.57 -3.82
C ALA A 32 3.29 -11.11 -2.58
N GLY A 33 3.69 -10.71 -1.36
CA GLY A 33 3.01 -11.12 -0.13
C GLY A 33 3.59 -12.37 0.57
N PHE A 34 4.73 -12.89 0.14
CA PHE A 34 5.31 -14.14 0.68
C PHE A 34 5.95 -14.02 2.07
N THR A 35 6.14 -12.80 2.59
CA THR A 35 6.76 -12.57 3.90
C THR A 35 5.77 -12.24 5.00
N TYR A 36 4.50 -12.08 4.67
CA TYR A 36 3.49 -11.65 5.64
C TYR A 36 2.84 -12.84 6.34
N LYS A 37 2.48 -12.62 7.61
CA LYS A 37 1.84 -13.66 8.44
C LYS A 37 0.55 -14.16 7.77
N PRO A 38 0.41 -15.47 7.54
CA PRO A 38 -0.81 -16.05 6.96
C PRO A 38 -2.06 -15.70 7.78
N GLY A 39 -3.18 -15.46 7.10
CA GLY A 39 -4.44 -15.07 7.70
C GLY A 39 -4.46 -13.65 8.27
N SER A 40 -3.44 -12.83 8.01
CA SER A 40 -3.48 -11.40 8.33
C SER A 40 -4.06 -10.60 7.17
N LEU A 41 -4.79 -9.53 7.48
CA LEU A 41 -5.30 -8.59 6.47
C LEU A 41 -4.18 -8.05 5.57
N LYS A 42 -2.97 -7.87 6.12
CA LYS A 42 -1.80 -7.45 5.35
C LYS A 42 -1.39 -8.47 4.28
N ALA A 43 -1.46 -9.77 4.60
CA ALA A 43 -1.18 -10.83 3.62
C ALA A 43 -2.25 -10.89 2.52
N GLU A 44 -3.51 -10.86 2.92
CA GLU A 44 -4.66 -10.88 2.00
C GLU A 44 -4.61 -9.70 1.03
N CYS A 45 -4.57 -8.46 1.54
CA CYS A 45 -4.51 -7.27 0.70
C CYS A 45 -3.25 -7.19 -0.19
N ALA A 46 -2.09 -7.70 0.29
CA ALA A 46 -0.87 -7.68 -0.51
C ALA A 46 -0.93 -8.66 -1.67
N VAL A 47 -1.50 -9.85 -1.47
CA VAL A 47 -1.63 -10.86 -2.53
C VAL A 47 -2.70 -10.44 -3.54
N GLU A 48 -3.86 -10.01 -3.08
CA GLU A 48 -4.96 -9.53 -3.90
C GLU A 48 -4.53 -8.32 -4.73
N GLY A 49 -4.00 -7.28 -4.08
CA GLY A 49 -3.50 -6.09 -4.78
C GLY A 49 -2.38 -6.37 -5.77
N ASN A 50 -1.52 -7.37 -5.49
CA ASN A 50 -0.52 -7.81 -6.45
C ASN A 50 -1.14 -8.48 -7.68
N GLN A 51 -2.16 -9.32 -7.50
CA GLN A 51 -2.83 -10.03 -8.59
C GLN A 51 -3.62 -9.10 -9.51
N GLU A 52 -4.23 -8.06 -8.95
CA GLU A 52 -5.04 -7.07 -9.69
C GLU A 52 -4.20 -5.95 -10.29
N PHE A 53 -2.94 -5.80 -9.87
CA PHE A 53 -2.14 -4.62 -10.17
C PHE A 53 -1.96 -4.33 -11.66
N ASP A 54 -1.77 -5.36 -12.49
CA ASP A 54 -1.54 -5.18 -13.93
C ASP A 54 -2.73 -4.47 -14.61
N GLN A 55 -3.95 -4.85 -14.20
CA GLN A 55 -5.17 -4.23 -14.70
C GLN A 55 -5.29 -2.78 -14.20
N VAL A 56 -5.09 -2.57 -12.90
CA VAL A 56 -5.15 -1.24 -12.27
C VAL A 56 -4.10 -0.31 -12.87
N ALA A 57 -2.86 -0.77 -13.02
CA ALA A 57 -1.79 0.03 -13.62
C ALA A 57 -2.09 0.42 -15.07
N LYS A 58 -2.68 -0.48 -15.86
CA LYS A 58 -3.10 -0.20 -17.22
C LYS A 58 -4.21 0.84 -17.27
N GLU A 59 -5.21 0.73 -16.40
CA GLU A 59 -6.34 1.67 -16.33
C GLU A 59 -5.89 3.08 -15.92
N LEU A 60 -4.91 3.17 -15.03
CA LEU A 60 -4.37 4.44 -14.53
C LEU A 60 -3.18 4.97 -15.34
N GLY A 61 -2.69 4.23 -16.35
CA GLY A 61 -1.50 4.60 -17.12
C GLY A 61 -0.19 4.59 -16.31
N VAL A 62 -0.10 3.78 -15.26
CA VAL A 62 1.06 3.73 -14.35
C VAL A 62 2.16 2.84 -14.93
N PRO A 63 3.39 3.35 -15.08
CA PRO A 63 4.52 2.51 -15.49
C PRO A 63 4.86 1.45 -14.44
N PHE A 64 4.94 0.20 -14.88
CA PHE A 64 5.37 -0.91 -14.03
C PHE A 64 6.06 -2.01 -14.84
N LYS A 65 6.78 -2.88 -14.15
CA LYS A 65 7.42 -4.05 -14.76
C LYS A 65 7.43 -5.23 -13.80
N ARG A 66 6.98 -6.39 -14.25
CA ARG A 66 7.14 -7.68 -13.56
C ARG A 66 8.57 -8.18 -13.74
N THR A 67 9.48 -7.69 -12.90
CA THR A 67 10.89 -8.08 -12.94
C THR A 67 11.16 -9.41 -12.26
N GLY A 68 10.20 -9.89 -11.45
CA GLY A 68 10.44 -10.93 -10.49
C GLY A 68 11.29 -10.44 -9.32
N LYS A 69 11.57 -11.34 -8.38
CA LYS A 69 12.45 -11.11 -7.23
C LYS A 69 13.25 -12.35 -6.93
N LEU A 70 14.55 -12.17 -6.70
CA LEU A 70 15.44 -13.20 -6.19
C LEU A 70 15.61 -13.03 -4.68
N VAL A 71 15.37 -14.09 -3.92
CA VAL A 71 15.72 -14.17 -2.50
C VAL A 71 16.90 -15.14 -2.44
N VAL A 72 18.10 -14.59 -2.46
CA VAL A 72 19.35 -15.36 -2.59
C VAL A 72 19.82 -15.91 -1.26
N GLY A 73 20.46 -17.09 -1.31
CA GLY A 73 21.07 -17.75 -0.17
C GLY A 73 22.47 -18.25 -0.47
N PHE A 74 23.32 -18.29 0.53
CA PHE A 74 24.71 -18.68 0.48
C PHE A 74 25.02 -19.87 1.39
N THR A 75 24.21 -20.08 2.44
CA THR A 75 24.41 -21.06 3.48
C THR A 75 23.20 -21.97 3.67
N ASP A 76 23.37 -23.11 4.34
CA ASP A 76 22.24 -23.99 4.69
C ASP A 76 21.22 -23.29 5.60
N HIS A 77 21.65 -22.40 6.48
CA HIS A 77 20.76 -21.58 7.28
C HIS A 77 19.87 -20.65 6.41
N ASP A 78 20.44 -20.05 5.36
CA ASP A 78 19.67 -19.26 4.41
C ASP A 78 18.63 -20.13 3.68
N ARG A 79 19.02 -21.36 3.33
CA ARG A 79 18.11 -22.32 2.68
C ARG A 79 16.89 -22.62 3.54
N GLU A 80 17.10 -22.89 4.83
CA GLU A 80 15.99 -23.13 5.77
C GLU A 80 15.05 -21.92 5.86
N ASN A 81 15.61 -20.71 5.96
CA ASN A 81 14.81 -19.48 6.05
C ASN A 81 14.05 -19.21 4.75
N ILE A 82 14.66 -19.40 3.61
CA ILE A 82 14.00 -19.23 2.30
C ILE A 82 12.87 -20.24 2.14
N LEU A 83 13.05 -21.49 2.56
CA LEU A 83 11.99 -22.51 2.52
C LEU A 83 10.82 -22.15 3.44
N LYS A 84 11.08 -21.54 4.61
CA LYS A 84 10.02 -21.00 5.49
C LYS A 84 9.23 -19.89 4.79
N TYR A 85 9.92 -18.94 4.13
CA TYR A 85 9.24 -17.89 3.36
C TYR A 85 8.45 -18.45 2.18
N LYS A 86 8.98 -19.48 1.51
CA LYS A 86 8.25 -20.17 0.44
C LYS A 86 6.96 -20.78 0.96
N ALA A 87 7.01 -21.51 2.09
CA ALA A 87 5.83 -22.11 2.70
C ALA A 87 4.79 -21.04 3.13
N ILE A 88 5.24 -19.92 3.73
CA ILE A 88 4.37 -18.79 4.08
C ILE A 88 3.70 -18.21 2.82
N GLY A 89 4.46 -18.01 1.76
CA GLY A 89 3.91 -17.46 0.52
C GLY A 89 2.92 -18.40 -0.16
N GLU A 90 3.15 -19.72 -0.12
CA GLU A 90 2.19 -20.73 -0.61
C GLU A 90 0.89 -20.70 0.18
N GLN A 91 0.96 -20.59 1.52
CA GLN A 91 -0.21 -20.43 2.38
C GLN A 91 -0.98 -19.13 2.09
N ASN A 92 -0.27 -18.06 1.75
CA ASN A 92 -0.86 -16.77 1.35
C ASN A 92 -1.43 -16.78 -0.09
N GLY A 93 -1.21 -17.84 -0.87
CA GLY A 93 -1.68 -17.94 -2.25
C GLY A 93 -0.78 -17.26 -3.29
N VAL A 94 0.48 -16.98 -2.96
CA VAL A 94 1.47 -16.47 -3.93
C VAL A 94 1.84 -17.56 -4.91
N LYS A 95 1.61 -17.31 -6.20
CA LYS A 95 1.82 -18.30 -7.26
C LYS A 95 3.21 -18.22 -7.89
N GLY A 96 3.69 -19.37 -8.39
CA GLY A 96 4.88 -19.46 -9.24
C GLY A 96 6.21 -19.34 -8.49
N MET A 97 6.23 -19.31 -7.17
CA MET A 97 7.47 -19.32 -6.38
C MET A 97 8.18 -20.65 -6.55
N ARG A 98 9.48 -20.62 -6.84
CA ARG A 98 10.28 -21.83 -6.99
C ARG A 98 11.72 -21.61 -6.55
N MET A 99 12.37 -22.69 -6.10
CA MET A 99 13.80 -22.69 -5.86
C MET A 99 14.53 -22.79 -7.20
N ILE A 100 15.63 -22.07 -7.30
CA ILE A 100 16.51 -22.05 -8.47
C ILE A 100 17.97 -22.20 -8.02
N ASP A 101 18.79 -22.71 -8.91
CA ASP A 101 20.23 -22.89 -8.71
C ASP A 101 21.04 -21.65 -9.14
N LYS A 102 22.33 -21.72 -8.92
CA LYS A 102 23.30 -20.67 -9.26
C LYS A 102 23.31 -20.31 -10.75
N ASP A 103 23.16 -21.31 -11.61
CA ASP A 103 23.21 -21.10 -13.07
C ASP A 103 22.00 -20.33 -13.53
N GLU A 104 20.83 -20.60 -12.93
CA GLU A 104 19.62 -19.84 -13.22
C GLU A 104 19.65 -18.43 -12.62
N ILE A 105 20.21 -18.25 -11.42
CA ILE A 105 20.45 -16.92 -10.84
C ILE A 105 21.26 -16.07 -11.79
N ASN A 106 22.42 -16.60 -12.27
CA ASN A 106 23.31 -15.88 -13.18
C ASN A 106 22.66 -15.54 -14.54
N ARG A 107 21.71 -16.35 -15.00
CA ARG A 107 20.94 -16.04 -16.22
C ARG A 107 19.94 -14.90 -16.00
N ILE A 108 19.37 -14.78 -14.80
CA ILE A 108 18.40 -13.72 -14.45
C ILE A 108 19.14 -12.42 -14.12
N ASP A 109 20.15 -12.49 -13.26
CA ASP A 109 20.99 -11.37 -12.87
C ASP A 109 22.42 -11.85 -12.54
N PRO A 110 23.38 -11.63 -13.41
CA PRO A 110 24.77 -12.09 -13.21
C PRO A 110 25.46 -11.40 -12.02
N ASN A 111 24.91 -10.31 -11.50
CA ASN A 111 25.48 -9.58 -10.37
C ASN A 111 24.83 -9.96 -9.02
N ALA A 112 23.76 -10.74 -9.01
CA ALA A 112 23.03 -11.06 -7.78
C ALA A 112 23.84 -11.93 -6.80
N GLY A 113 24.75 -12.79 -7.31
CA GLY A 113 25.47 -13.75 -6.51
C GLY A 113 24.57 -14.87 -5.97
N GLY A 114 25.08 -15.61 -4.96
CA GLY A 114 24.33 -16.69 -4.31
C GLY A 114 24.58 -18.07 -4.89
N GLU A 115 24.34 -19.11 -4.10
CA GLU A 115 24.47 -20.53 -4.49
C GLU A 115 23.11 -21.12 -4.88
N PHE A 116 22.03 -20.52 -4.41
CA PHE A 116 20.63 -20.83 -4.71
C PHE A 116 19.76 -19.62 -4.41
N ALA A 117 18.54 -19.60 -4.93
CA ALA A 117 17.56 -18.58 -4.59
C ALA A 117 16.13 -19.12 -4.65
N MET A 118 15.21 -18.42 -4.00
CA MET A 118 13.80 -18.49 -4.34
C MET A 118 13.50 -17.40 -5.35
N TYR A 119 13.00 -17.79 -6.51
CA TYR A 119 12.49 -16.86 -7.52
C TYR A 119 10.99 -16.64 -7.33
N VAL A 120 10.58 -15.37 -7.31
CA VAL A 120 9.19 -14.93 -7.09
C VAL A 120 8.76 -14.11 -8.31
N PRO A 121 8.19 -14.74 -9.35
CA PRO A 121 7.90 -14.08 -10.64
C PRO A 121 6.83 -12.98 -10.53
N SER A 122 5.92 -13.08 -9.57
CA SER A 122 4.84 -12.10 -9.35
C SER A 122 5.30 -10.79 -8.71
N SER A 123 6.53 -10.70 -8.23
CA SER A 123 7.11 -9.43 -7.78
C SER A 123 7.48 -8.52 -8.97
N GLY A 124 7.54 -7.22 -8.72
CA GLY A 124 7.90 -6.26 -9.76
C GLY A 124 8.28 -4.90 -9.18
N ILE A 125 8.38 -3.94 -10.06
CA ILE A 125 8.62 -2.53 -9.74
C ILE A 125 7.55 -1.66 -10.42
N LEU A 126 7.20 -0.56 -9.78
CA LEU A 126 6.26 0.44 -10.30
C LEU A 126 6.76 1.85 -9.98
N ASP A 127 6.19 2.84 -10.62
CA ASP A 127 6.33 4.24 -10.19
C ASP A 127 5.27 4.56 -9.12
N PRO A 128 5.66 4.63 -7.82
CA PRO A 128 4.70 4.83 -6.74
C PRO A 128 4.13 6.27 -6.71
N MET A 129 4.86 7.25 -7.24
CA MET A 129 4.38 8.62 -7.35
C MET A 129 3.29 8.71 -8.41
N GLN A 130 3.53 8.20 -9.62
CA GLN A 130 2.53 8.19 -10.68
C GLN A 130 1.31 7.32 -10.31
N TYR A 131 1.51 6.22 -9.57
CA TYR A 131 0.39 5.43 -9.07
C TYR A 131 -0.51 6.24 -8.13
N THR A 132 0.07 7.00 -7.20
CA THR A 132 -0.70 7.85 -6.28
C THR A 132 -1.43 8.98 -7.02
N ILE A 133 -0.76 9.63 -7.98
CA ILE A 133 -1.35 10.67 -8.83
C ILE A 133 -2.50 10.10 -9.66
N GLY A 134 -2.28 8.98 -10.35
CA GLY A 134 -3.32 8.34 -11.18
C GLY A 134 -4.56 7.92 -10.37
N LEU A 135 -4.39 7.44 -9.14
CA LEU A 135 -5.52 7.17 -8.24
C LEU A 135 -6.29 8.43 -7.88
N ALA A 136 -5.60 9.55 -7.59
CA ALA A 136 -6.23 10.82 -7.25
C ALA A 136 -6.98 11.42 -8.45
N GLU A 137 -6.36 11.43 -9.62
CA GLU A 137 -6.98 11.90 -10.87
C GLU A 137 -8.23 11.07 -11.23
N ASN A 138 -8.13 9.75 -11.15
CA ASN A 138 -9.28 8.87 -11.37
C ASN A 138 -10.40 9.15 -10.36
N ALA A 139 -10.07 9.34 -9.09
CA ALA A 139 -11.05 9.70 -8.07
C ALA A 139 -11.72 11.05 -8.39
N CYS A 140 -10.96 12.07 -8.80
CA CYS A 140 -11.50 13.38 -9.21
C CYS A 140 -12.45 13.27 -10.42
N GLN A 141 -12.05 12.50 -11.45
CA GLN A 141 -12.89 12.25 -12.63
C GLN A 141 -14.22 11.58 -12.26
N ASN A 142 -14.23 10.81 -11.18
CA ASN A 142 -15.41 10.16 -10.64
C ASN A 142 -16.09 10.96 -9.51
N GLY A 143 -15.86 12.28 -9.41
CA GLY A 143 -16.59 13.21 -8.57
C GLY A 143 -16.09 13.34 -7.13
N VAL A 144 -14.97 12.73 -6.75
CA VAL A 144 -14.33 12.96 -5.45
C VAL A 144 -13.69 14.34 -5.44
N ARG A 145 -13.86 15.10 -4.35
CA ARG A 145 -13.26 16.43 -4.17
C ARG A 145 -12.03 16.33 -3.29
N PHE A 146 -10.91 16.87 -3.75
CA PHE A 146 -9.70 17.01 -2.94
C PHE A 146 -9.62 18.45 -2.41
N HIS A 147 -9.35 18.57 -1.12
CA HIS A 147 -9.09 19.82 -0.41
C HIS A 147 -7.66 19.75 0.15
N PHE A 148 -6.76 20.44 -0.50
CA PHE A 148 -5.35 20.52 -0.12
C PHE A 148 -5.10 21.63 0.92
N GLY A 149 -3.99 21.55 1.66
CA GLY A 149 -3.67 22.49 2.73
C GLY A 149 -4.63 22.38 3.93
N GLN A 150 -5.37 21.30 4.05
CA GLN A 150 -6.42 21.09 5.05
C GLN A 150 -5.96 20.15 6.16
N LYS A 151 -5.01 20.60 6.97
CA LYS A 151 -4.58 19.83 8.14
C LYS A 151 -5.72 19.74 9.15
N VAL A 152 -6.17 18.52 9.43
CA VAL A 152 -7.19 18.25 10.44
C VAL A 152 -6.63 18.56 11.82
N THR A 153 -7.38 19.36 12.61
CA THR A 153 -7.01 19.80 13.96
C THR A 153 -7.97 19.33 15.03
N GLY A 154 -9.13 18.81 14.64
CA GLY A 154 -10.09 18.25 15.56
C GLY A 154 -11.27 17.59 14.86
N ILE A 155 -11.85 16.59 15.52
CA ILE A 155 -13.03 15.87 15.04
C ILE A 155 -13.98 15.72 16.23
N THR A 156 -15.22 16.18 16.07
CA THR A 156 -16.26 16.10 17.11
C THR A 156 -17.56 15.56 16.53
N ARG A 157 -18.40 14.95 17.38
CA ARG A 157 -19.74 14.52 16.99
C ARG A 157 -20.76 15.64 17.27
N ASP A 158 -21.57 15.97 16.29
CA ASP A 158 -22.80 16.77 16.48
C ASP A 158 -23.99 15.80 16.55
N GLU A 159 -24.41 15.48 17.76
CA GLU A 159 -25.49 14.52 18.01
C GLU A 159 -26.85 15.03 17.51
N ALA A 160 -27.06 16.34 17.50
CA ALA A 160 -28.33 16.94 17.06
C ALA A 160 -28.53 16.79 15.55
N LYS A 161 -27.45 16.87 14.80
CA LYS A 161 -27.45 16.70 13.32
C LYS A 161 -27.11 15.29 12.86
N ASP A 162 -26.66 14.43 13.77
CA ASP A 162 -26.15 13.09 13.47
C ASP A 162 -25.00 13.11 12.45
N VAL A 163 -24.03 14.02 12.61
CA VAL A 163 -22.85 14.16 11.74
C VAL A 163 -21.56 14.31 12.55
N TRP A 164 -20.45 14.01 11.89
CA TRP A 164 -19.12 14.38 12.34
C TRP A 164 -18.78 15.79 11.85
N VAL A 165 -18.19 16.60 12.71
CA VAL A 165 -17.65 17.91 12.40
C VAL A 165 -16.13 17.81 12.40
N VAL A 166 -15.53 17.90 11.23
CA VAL A 166 -14.08 17.84 11.02
C VAL A 166 -13.56 19.26 10.87
N LYS A 167 -12.74 19.70 11.82
CA LYS A 167 -12.08 21.02 11.81
C LYS A 167 -10.68 20.89 11.23
N THR A 168 -10.34 21.82 10.37
CA THR A 168 -8.97 21.98 9.84
C THR A 168 -8.40 23.34 10.29
N GLU A 169 -7.17 23.66 9.89
CA GLU A 169 -6.59 24.98 10.14
C GLU A 169 -7.32 26.10 9.37
N GLN A 170 -8.05 25.78 8.31
CA GLN A 170 -8.68 26.76 7.42
C GLN A 170 -10.21 26.70 7.43
N ASP A 171 -10.78 25.49 7.50
CA ASP A 171 -12.21 25.25 7.25
C ASP A 171 -12.82 24.28 8.27
N THR A 172 -14.14 24.09 8.13
CA THR A 172 -14.90 23.09 8.88
C THR A 172 -15.78 22.29 7.92
N PHE A 173 -15.78 20.97 8.05
CA PHE A 173 -16.54 20.06 7.19
C PHE A 173 -17.51 19.22 8.02
N GLU A 174 -18.75 19.07 7.56
CA GLU A 174 -19.74 18.18 8.15
C GLU A 174 -19.86 16.90 7.28
N THR A 175 -19.83 15.73 7.92
CA THR A 175 -19.93 14.44 7.22
C THR A 175 -20.59 13.37 8.08
N LYS A 176 -21.23 12.40 7.46
CA LYS A 176 -21.76 11.20 8.15
C LYS A 176 -20.67 10.18 8.49
N TRP A 177 -19.57 10.14 7.75
CA TRP A 177 -18.51 9.15 7.88
C TRP A 177 -17.14 9.80 7.79
N VAL A 178 -16.25 9.39 8.67
CA VAL A 178 -14.82 9.75 8.61
C VAL A 178 -14.03 8.47 8.37
N ILE A 179 -13.21 8.48 7.31
CA ILE A 179 -12.28 7.39 6.99
C ILE A 179 -10.87 7.90 7.24
N ASN A 180 -10.21 7.31 8.23
CA ASN A 180 -8.85 7.68 8.59
C ASN A 180 -7.85 6.99 7.66
N CYS A 181 -7.27 7.75 6.73
CA CYS A 181 -6.21 7.34 5.81
C CYS A 181 -4.91 8.13 6.03
N ALA A 182 -4.70 8.66 7.23
CA ALA A 182 -3.62 9.60 7.53
C ALA A 182 -2.21 8.97 7.66
N GLY A 183 -2.03 7.68 7.31
CA GLY A 183 -0.73 7.01 7.29
C GLY A 183 0.01 7.11 8.62
N MET A 184 1.17 7.77 8.65
CA MET A 184 1.97 7.97 9.86
C MET A 184 1.25 8.79 10.95
N TYR A 185 0.27 9.60 10.57
CA TYR A 185 -0.51 10.45 11.46
C TYR A 185 -1.86 9.83 11.86
N ALA A 186 -2.11 8.56 11.49
CA ALA A 186 -3.38 7.89 11.77
C ALA A 186 -3.70 7.81 13.27
N SER A 187 -2.68 7.69 14.13
CA SER A 187 -2.84 7.70 15.59
C SER A 187 -3.42 9.03 16.09
N GLU A 188 -2.89 10.15 15.59
CA GLU A 188 -3.34 11.50 15.97
C GLU A 188 -4.82 11.70 15.61
N ILE A 189 -5.22 11.25 14.42
CA ILE A 189 -6.64 11.30 14.00
C ILE A 189 -7.52 10.41 14.88
N SER A 190 -7.04 9.23 15.28
CA SER A 190 -7.78 8.32 16.17
C SER A 190 -7.97 8.93 17.57
N GLU A 191 -6.95 9.61 18.09
CA GLU A 191 -7.00 10.31 19.37
C GLU A 191 -8.06 11.45 19.35
N MET A 192 -8.15 12.21 18.24
CA MET A 192 -9.19 13.24 18.08
C MET A 192 -10.61 12.67 18.15
N LEU A 193 -10.79 11.39 17.82
CA LEU A 193 -12.06 10.67 17.89
C LEU A 193 -12.30 9.99 19.25
N GLY A 194 -11.36 10.12 20.19
CA GLY A 194 -11.43 9.49 21.51
C GLY A 194 -11.14 7.98 21.52
N TYR A 195 -10.62 7.43 20.42
CA TYR A 195 -10.22 6.03 20.35
C TYR A 195 -8.81 5.82 20.91
N PRO A 196 -8.51 4.61 21.44
CA PRO A 196 -7.20 4.32 21.97
C PRO A 196 -6.10 4.49 20.92
N ASN A 197 -4.98 5.02 21.38
CA ASN A 197 -3.81 5.25 20.55
C ASN A 197 -3.24 3.93 20.03
N TYR A 198 -3.22 3.77 18.72
CA TYR A 198 -2.47 2.71 18.02
C TYR A 198 -1.14 3.31 17.57
N PRO A 199 -0.03 3.12 18.30
CA PRO A 199 1.21 3.79 17.97
C PRO A 199 1.70 3.35 16.60
N VAL A 200 1.67 4.25 15.63
CA VAL A 200 2.33 4.10 14.34
C VAL A 200 3.78 4.50 14.53
N LYS A 201 4.70 3.53 14.47
CA LYS A 201 6.14 3.79 14.56
C LYS A 201 6.71 3.88 13.15
N GLY A 202 7.35 5.00 12.84
CA GLY A 202 8.23 5.10 11.68
C GLY A 202 9.55 4.35 11.93
N PHE A 203 10.10 3.76 10.91
CA PHE A 203 11.42 3.15 10.91
C PHE A 203 12.38 4.00 10.09
#